data_f80c5e66588fe05d0322f63be168c487
#
_entry.id   f80c5e66588fe05d0322f63be168c487
#
_cell.length_a   1.000
_cell.length_b   1.000
_cell.length_c   1.000
_cell.angle_alpha   90.00
_cell.angle_beta   90.00
_cell.angle_gamma   90.00
#
_symmetry.space_group_name_H-M   'P 1'
#
loop_
_entity.id
_entity.type
_entity.pdbx_description
1 polymer ?
#
loop_
_entity_poly.entity_id
_entity_poly.type
_entity_poly.pdbx_seq_one_letter_code
_entity_poly.pdbx_strand_id
1 'polypeptide(L)'
;MKTAWSAIMFSKPQLSRWQTGSYLYRLVGWLSNWRQGSWLFQWSEAIGACLISVVFLLAPFVSTALIGILLIAVAAYWVLTTVTASSRLVITPIHLLVFLYWCVATIATAFSPVKSAAFNGWVTLTLYLVLFALAAEILRSPKLCNWIITSFLLTALVVSSYGVRQEFFGVQQLATWNDPNSALANDTRVYSYLGNPNLLGGYLLPAIALSVAAIFLWRGWIQKTLAIIMVMVNSACLYFTDSRGAWLAMAVLIGVLLLLFYAWWREYLPRFWQTWLLPLVFGSLASILLVAFISLEPLRLRLTSIFAGREDSSNNFRINVWEACLRIIQDYPLIGIGPGNDAFNQIYPRYMNSRYPALSAYSVYLEHIVEMGYIGFGCFVWLLAVTFNHGIRQLARLRTKQNKRGIYLLAAIAATASLAFHGFVDTVWYRPQINTVWWLVLAIIASFYEDLPAIDSDYRG
;
A
#
# COMPACT_ATOMS: atom_id res chain seq x y z
N MET A 1 -15.98 9.79 25.68
CA MET A 1 -15.02 9.06 24.85
C MET A 1 -15.58 8.57 23.50
N LYS A 2 -16.74 7.87 23.44
CA LYS A 2 -17.31 7.37 22.15
C LYS A 2 -17.62 8.48 21.14
N THR A 3 -18.10 9.64 21.57
CA THR A 3 -18.41 10.79 20.69
C THR A 3 -17.15 11.46 20.10
N ALA A 4 -16.11 11.68 20.91
CA ALA A 4 -14.84 12.23 20.43
C ALA A 4 -14.16 11.28 19.42
N TRP A 5 -14.11 9.99 19.73
CA TRP A 5 -13.58 8.98 18.81
C TRP A 5 -14.33 8.95 17.47
N SER A 6 -15.67 9.03 17.50
CA SER A 6 -16.47 9.06 16.29
C SER A 6 -16.26 10.32 15.43
N ALA A 7 -15.94 11.45 16.07
CA ALA A 7 -15.61 12.69 15.36
C ALA A 7 -14.21 12.60 14.71
N ILE A 8 -13.18 12.17 15.45
CA ILE A 8 -11.81 11.99 14.94
C ILE A 8 -11.79 10.98 13.77
N MET A 9 -12.59 9.92 13.85
CA MET A 9 -12.65 8.88 12.81
C MET A 9 -13.65 9.18 11.69
N PHE A 10 -14.22 10.38 11.64
CA PHE A 10 -15.25 10.76 10.66
C PHE A 10 -16.36 9.72 10.51
N SER A 11 -16.83 9.17 11.64
CA SER A 11 -17.80 8.07 11.62
C SER A 11 -19.19 8.48 11.13
N LYS A 12 -19.51 9.78 11.17
CA LYS A 12 -20.73 10.38 10.65
C LYS A 12 -20.40 11.72 9.97
N PRO A 13 -19.66 11.72 8.87
CA PRO A 13 -19.39 12.97 8.17
C PRO A 13 -20.67 13.47 7.51
N GLN A 14 -21.08 14.70 7.82
CA GLN A 14 -22.15 15.39 7.08
C GLN A 14 -21.57 15.94 5.76
N LEU A 15 -20.99 15.05 4.95
CA LEU A 15 -20.30 15.40 3.70
C LEU A 15 -21.23 16.11 2.69
N SER A 16 -22.53 15.79 2.71
CA SER A 16 -23.52 16.45 1.86
C SER A 16 -23.58 17.96 2.09
N ARG A 17 -23.44 18.44 3.33
CA ARG A 17 -23.41 19.89 3.63
C ARG A 17 -22.16 20.57 3.11
N TRP A 18 -21.00 19.90 3.15
CA TRP A 18 -19.75 20.40 2.60
C TRP A 18 -19.79 20.48 1.08
N GLN A 19 -20.37 19.48 0.43
CA GLN A 19 -20.53 19.45 -1.03
C GLN A 19 -21.42 20.60 -1.53
N THR A 20 -22.51 20.90 -0.84
CA THR A 20 -23.41 22.01 -1.24
C THR A 20 -22.83 23.39 -0.98
N GLY A 21 -21.91 23.54 -0.01
CA GLY A 21 -21.27 24.81 0.34
C GLY A 21 -19.96 25.12 -0.40
N SER A 22 -19.36 24.15 -1.09
CA SER A 22 -18.05 24.30 -1.71
C SER A 22 -18.10 24.91 -3.11
N TYR A 23 -17.36 26.01 -3.32
CA TYR A 23 -17.19 26.62 -4.66
C TYR A 23 -16.47 25.68 -5.63
N LEU A 24 -15.49 24.92 -5.18
CA LEU A 24 -14.77 23.93 -6.01
C LEU A 24 -15.68 22.80 -6.46
N TYR A 25 -16.66 22.41 -5.64
CA TYR A 25 -17.61 21.37 -6.01
C TYR A 25 -18.55 21.79 -7.16
N ARG A 26 -18.67 23.11 -7.46
CA ARG A 26 -19.42 23.60 -8.63
C ARG A 26 -18.76 23.22 -9.95
N LEU A 27 -17.46 22.93 -9.96
CA LEU A 27 -16.76 22.43 -11.15
C LEU A 27 -17.11 20.98 -11.46
N VAL A 28 -17.58 20.21 -10.47
CA VAL A 28 -18.04 18.83 -10.66
C VAL A 28 -19.33 18.86 -11.49
N GLY A 29 -19.28 18.22 -12.66
CA GLY A 29 -20.42 18.15 -13.56
C GLY A 29 -20.72 19.43 -14.35
N TRP A 30 -19.82 20.41 -14.36
CA TRP A 30 -19.98 21.66 -15.14
C TRP A 30 -20.24 21.38 -16.62
N LEU A 31 -19.62 20.35 -17.18
CA LEU A 31 -19.81 19.89 -18.56
C LEU A 31 -20.70 18.62 -18.65
N SER A 32 -21.60 18.41 -17.71
CA SER A 32 -22.45 17.20 -17.67
C SER A 32 -23.29 16.98 -18.93
N ASN A 33 -23.72 18.10 -19.61
CA ASN A 33 -24.46 18.05 -20.85
C ASN A 33 -23.66 17.41 -22.00
N TRP A 34 -22.32 17.60 -22.01
CA TRP A 34 -21.45 16.99 -23.00
C TRP A 34 -21.38 15.47 -22.84
N ARG A 35 -21.46 14.97 -21.61
CA ARG A 35 -21.49 13.54 -21.31
C ARG A 35 -22.70 12.85 -21.93
N GLN A 36 -23.86 13.51 -21.93
CA GLN A 36 -25.12 12.94 -22.47
C GLN A 36 -25.08 12.74 -23.97
N GLY A 37 -24.35 13.58 -24.73
CA GLY A 37 -24.21 13.51 -26.18
C GLY A 37 -23.05 12.63 -26.69
N SER A 38 -22.17 12.14 -25.82
CA SER A 38 -20.96 11.45 -26.22
C SER A 38 -21.06 9.93 -26.05
N TRP A 39 -20.95 9.18 -27.16
CA TRP A 39 -20.85 7.73 -27.14
C TRP A 39 -19.66 7.23 -26.31
N LEU A 40 -18.55 7.96 -26.32
CA LEU A 40 -17.31 7.59 -25.59
C LEU A 40 -17.52 7.55 -24.06
N PHE A 41 -18.37 8.42 -23.54
CA PHE A 41 -18.67 8.47 -22.10
C PHE A 41 -19.56 7.32 -21.61
N GLN A 42 -20.23 6.59 -22.49
CA GLN A 42 -20.93 5.34 -22.11
C GLN A 42 -19.93 4.28 -21.61
N TRP A 43 -18.69 4.33 -22.09
CA TRP A 43 -17.60 3.43 -21.70
C TRP A 43 -16.65 4.03 -20.66
N SER A 44 -17.00 5.18 -20.06
CA SER A 44 -16.09 5.91 -19.16
C SER A 44 -15.49 5.05 -18.05
N GLU A 45 -16.28 4.23 -17.36
CA GLU A 45 -15.75 3.38 -16.30
C GLU A 45 -14.78 2.31 -16.86
N ALA A 46 -15.08 1.72 -18.02
CA ALA A 46 -14.23 0.72 -18.63
C ALA A 46 -12.91 1.32 -19.16
N ILE A 47 -12.95 2.54 -19.73
CA ILE A 47 -11.75 3.27 -20.15
C ILE A 47 -10.85 3.58 -18.94
N GLY A 48 -11.43 4.08 -17.85
CA GLY A 48 -10.69 4.32 -16.62
C GLY A 48 -10.09 3.04 -16.04
N ALA A 49 -10.84 1.94 -16.03
CA ALA A 49 -10.31 0.63 -15.61
C ALA A 49 -9.16 0.15 -16.50
N CYS A 50 -9.26 0.37 -17.82
CA CYS A 50 -8.19 0.06 -18.76
C CYS A 50 -6.93 0.88 -18.47
N LEU A 51 -7.05 2.20 -18.30
CA LEU A 51 -5.92 3.07 -17.95
C LEU A 51 -5.23 2.65 -16.65
N ILE A 52 -6.00 2.38 -15.61
CA ILE A 52 -5.47 1.88 -14.33
C ILE A 52 -4.77 0.52 -14.53
N SER A 53 -5.39 -0.40 -15.28
CA SER A 53 -4.81 -1.71 -15.56
C SER A 53 -3.49 -1.60 -16.32
N VAL A 54 -3.39 -0.69 -17.29
CA VAL A 54 -2.14 -0.44 -18.05
C VAL A 54 -1.03 0.05 -17.13
N VAL A 55 -1.33 0.90 -16.13
CA VAL A 55 -0.34 1.30 -15.12
C VAL A 55 0.21 0.06 -14.41
N PHE A 56 -0.65 -0.83 -13.91
CA PHE A 56 -0.20 -2.03 -13.17
C PHE A 56 0.48 -3.08 -14.05
N LEU A 57 0.03 -3.22 -15.31
CA LEU A 57 0.63 -4.15 -16.27
C LEU A 57 2.06 -3.73 -16.66
N LEU A 58 2.31 -2.43 -16.75
CA LEU A 58 3.60 -1.92 -17.26
C LEU A 58 4.57 -1.51 -16.14
N ALA A 59 4.07 -1.08 -14.97
CA ALA A 59 4.90 -0.50 -13.92
C ALA A 59 6.18 -1.30 -13.57
N PRO A 60 6.17 -2.64 -13.44
CA PRO A 60 7.39 -3.39 -13.12
C PRO A 60 8.44 -3.42 -14.25
N PHE A 61 8.04 -3.18 -15.49
CA PHE A 61 8.86 -3.44 -16.70
C PHE A 61 9.41 -2.17 -17.34
N VAL A 62 8.89 -1.00 -16.97
CA VAL A 62 9.19 0.26 -17.65
C VAL A 62 9.92 1.25 -16.73
N SER A 63 10.51 2.28 -17.34
CA SER A 63 11.17 3.35 -16.62
C SER A 63 10.19 4.17 -15.76
N THR A 64 10.71 4.78 -14.69
CA THR A 64 9.95 5.71 -13.84
C THR A 64 9.29 6.85 -14.64
N ALA A 65 9.98 7.34 -15.68
CA ALA A 65 9.46 8.40 -16.56
C ALA A 65 8.19 7.94 -17.30
N LEU A 66 8.17 6.71 -17.83
CA LEU A 66 6.99 6.19 -18.52
C LEU A 66 5.82 5.96 -17.56
N ILE A 67 6.10 5.49 -16.34
CA ILE A 67 5.04 5.41 -15.30
C ILE A 67 4.48 6.81 -15.03
N GLY A 68 5.32 7.83 -14.95
CA GLY A 68 4.89 9.23 -14.78
C GLY A 68 3.95 9.67 -15.91
N ILE A 69 4.26 9.36 -17.18
CA ILE A 69 3.40 9.68 -18.33
C ILE A 69 2.04 8.96 -18.22
N LEU A 70 2.04 7.67 -17.82
CA LEU A 70 0.81 6.92 -17.62
C LEU A 70 -0.05 7.52 -16.50
N LEU A 71 0.59 7.97 -15.41
CA LEU A 71 -0.11 8.64 -14.31
C LEU A 71 -0.65 10.01 -14.72
N ILE A 72 0.03 10.75 -15.58
CA ILE A 72 -0.50 12.00 -16.18
C ILE A 72 -1.75 11.71 -17.01
N ALA A 73 -1.75 10.63 -17.81
CA ALA A 73 -2.93 10.22 -18.57
C ALA A 73 -4.10 9.85 -17.65
N VAL A 74 -3.83 9.13 -16.53
CA VAL A 74 -4.82 8.84 -15.49
C VAL A 74 -5.36 10.13 -14.87
N ALA A 75 -4.49 11.10 -14.58
CA ALA A 75 -4.88 12.38 -13.99
C ALA A 75 -5.74 13.22 -14.95
N ALA A 76 -5.35 13.31 -16.22
CA ALA A 76 -6.13 14.00 -17.26
C ALA A 76 -7.53 13.34 -17.40
N TYR A 77 -7.57 12.02 -17.37
CA TYR A 77 -8.83 11.28 -17.43
C TYR A 77 -9.71 11.50 -16.19
N TRP A 78 -9.13 11.50 -15.00
CA TRP A 78 -9.86 11.79 -13.76
C TRP A 78 -10.46 13.20 -13.77
N VAL A 79 -9.70 14.22 -14.21
CA VAL A 79 -10.21 15.60 -14.38
C VAL A 79 -11.39 15.62 -15.35
N LEU A 80 -11.25 14.97 -16.51
CA LEU A 80 -12.28 14.90 -17.51
C LEU A 80 -13.57 14.27 -16.98
N THR A 81 -13.47 13.11 -16.30
CA THR A 81 -14.63 12.42 -15.72
C THR A 81 -15.28 13.21 -14.59
N THR A 82 -14.49 13.93 -13.79
CA THR A 82 -14.96 14.77 -12.68
C THR A 82 -15.74 15.98 -13.21
N VAL A 83 -15.21 16.70 -14.21
CA VAL A 83 -15.86 17.89 -14.79
C VAL A 83 -17.12 17.52 -15.57
N THR A 84 -17.19 16.31 -16.13
CA THR A 84 -18.35 15.80 -16.88
C THR A 84 -19.29 14.93 -16.04
N ALA A 85 -19.07 14.77 -14.73
CA ALA A 85 -19.85 13.89 -13.88
C ALA A 85 -21.35 14.25 -13.90
N SER A 86 -22.21 13.26 -14.12
CA SER A 86 -23.67 13.41 -14.08
C SER A 86 -24.26 13.13 -12.69
N SER A 87 -23.50 12.51 -11.81
CA SER A 87 -23.89 12.16 -10.45
C SER A 87 -22.89 12.74 -9.44
N ARG A 88 -23.32 12.82 -8.16
CA ARG A 88 -22.43 13.27 -7.09
C ARG A 88 -21.29 12.26 -6.88
N LEU A 89 -20.07 12.78 -6.83
CA LEU A 89 -18.90 11.97 -6.46
C LEU A 89 -19.06 11.45 -5.02
N VAL A 90 -18.75 10.20 -4.82
CA VAL A 90 -18.79 9.61 -3.48
C VAL A 90 -17.46 9.87 -2.78
N ILE A 91 -17.46 10.93 -1.96
CA ILE A 91 -16.32 11.28 -1.12
C ILE A 91 -16.40 10.47 0.17
N THR A 92 -15.32 9.78 0.51
CA THR A 92 -15.21 8.99 1.75
C THR A 92 -14.32 9.74 2.77
N PRO A 93 -14.35 9.37 4.06
CA PRO A 93 -13.41 9.91 5.03
C PRO A 93 -11.94 9.74 4.65
N ILE A 94 -11.61 8.67 3.92
CA ILE A 94 -10.26 8.45 3.40
C ILE A 94 -9.90 9.53 2.38
N HIS A 95 -10.81 9.90 1.47
CA HIS A 95 -10.59 10.99 0.51
C HIS A 95 -10.32 12.33 1.20
N LEU A 96 -11.01 12.62 2.30
CA LEU A 96 -10.78 13.85 3.07
C LEU A 96 -9.38 13.93 3.65
N LEU A 97 -8.90 12.80 4.20
CA LEU A 97 -7.55 12.76 4.76
C LEU A 97 -6.47 12.72 3.68
N VAL A 98 -6.73 12.09 2.54
CA VAL A 98 -5.87 12.17 1.36
C VAL A 98 -5.75 13.62 0.88
N PHE A 99 -6.86 14.36 0.83
CA PHE A 99 -6.84 15.77 0.49
C PHE A 99 -6.11 16.61 1.54
N LEU A 100 -6.33 16.38 2.83
CA LEU A 100 -5.60 17.05 3.91
C LEU A 100 -4.09 16.77 3.81
N TYR A 101 -3.70 15.53 3.55
CA TYR A 101 -2.32 15.12 3.35
C TYR A 101 -1.68 15.86 2.16
N TRP A 102 -2.42 16.02 1.06
CA TRP A 102 -2.00 16.82 -0.09
C TRP A 102 -1.84 18.32 0.26
N CYS A 103 -2.73 18.89 1.07
CA CYS A 103 -2.60 20.27 1.54
C CYS A 103 -1.34 20.46 2.38
N VAL A 104 -1.04 19.52 3.29
CA VAL A 104 0.18 19.56 4.11
C VAL A 104 1.43 19.44 3.22
N ALA A 105 1.44 18.55 2.24
CA ALA A 105 2.52 18.41 1.27
C ALA A 105 2.73 19.69 0.44
N THR A 106 1.63 20.38 0.08
CA THR A 106 1.67 21.67 -0.64
C THR A 106 2.35 22.74 0.23
N ILE A 107 1.98 22.83 1.51
CA ILE A 107 2.60 23.74 2.46
C ILE A 107 4.08 23.41 2.63
N ALA A 108 4.43 22.14 2.83
CA ALA A 108 5.81 21.68 2.96
C ALA A 108 6.65 22.05 1.73
N THR A 109 6.09 21.92 0.52
CA THR A 109 6.74 22.33 -0.74
C THR A 109 6.98 23.83 -0.80
N ALA A 110 5.98 24.65 -0.44
CA ALA A 110 6.07 26.10 -0.47
C ALA A 110 7.17 26.64 0.47
N PHE A 111 7.36 26.00 1.62
CA PHE A 111 8.35 26.38 2.62
C PHE A 111 9.67 25.55 2.56
N SER A 112 9.81 24.68 1.58
CA SER A 112 11.00 23.84 1.42
C SER A 112 12.28 24.69 1.21
N PRO A 113 13.41 24.32 1.83
CA PRO A 113 14.71 24.92 1.53
C PRO A 113 15.21 24.59 0.11
N VAL A 114 14.63 23.57 -0.54
CA VAL A 114 15.00 23.09 -1.89
C VAL A 114 13.74 23.02 -2.78
N LYS A 115 13.08 24.17 -3.00
CA LYS A 115 11.76 24.29 -3.61
C LYS A 115 11.59 23.53 -4.93
N SER A 116 12.58 23.61 -5.84
CA SER A 116 12.51 22.94 -7.14
C SER A 116 12.42 21.42 -7.00
N ALA A 117 13.26 20.84 -6.14
CA ALA A 117 13.26 19.41 -5.86
C ALA A 117 11.97 18.96 -5.15
N ALA A 118 11.52 19.72 -4.14
CA ALA A 118 10.26 19.46 -3.44
C ALA A 118 9.03 19.55 -4.37
N PHE A 119 9.06 20.47 -5.35
CA PHE A 119 7.99 20.58 -6.35
C PHE A 119 7.88 19.34 -7.22
N ASN A 120 9.00 18.75 -7.66
CA ASN A 120 8.98 17.47 -8.38
C ASN A 120 8.35 16.35 -7.56
N GLY A 121 8.70 16.27 -6.27
CA GLY A 121 8.10 15.31 -5.33
C GLY A 121 6.61 15.55 -5.13
N TRP A 122 6.19 16.81 -4.99
CA TRP A 122 4.78 17.21 -4.87
C TRP A 122 3.95 16.85 -6.11
N VAL A 123 4.49 17.07 -7.31
CA VAL A 123 3.83 16.65 -8.57
C VAL A 123 3.66 15.14 -8.59
N THR A 124 4.71 14.40 -8.28
CA THR A 124 4.67 12.94 -8.24
C THR A 124 3.66 12.42 -7.22
N LEU A 125 3.65 12.99 -6.01
CA LEU A 125 2.64 12.67 -4.99
C LEU A 125 1.24 12.97 -5.50
N THR A 126 1.00 14.14 -6.11
CA THR A 126 -0.31 14.54 -6.66
C THR A 126 -0.82 13.50 -7.66
N LEU A 127 0.04 13.00 -8.54
CA LEU A 127 -0.32 11.97 -9.52
C LEU A 127 -0.78 10.66 -8.85
N TYR A 128 -0.12 10.24 -7.77
CA TYR A 128 -0.54 9.05 -7.01
C TYR A 128 -1.88 9.26 -6.30
N LEU A 129 -2.11 10.45 -5.73
CA LEU A 129 -3.36 10.76 -5.05
C LEU A 129 -4.54 10.81 -6.04
N VAL A 130 -4.30 11.26 -7.27
CA VAL A 130 -5.31 11.24 -8.34
C VAL A 130 -5.55 9.82 -8.84
N LEU A 131 -4.51 8.99 -8.95
CA LEU A 131 -4.69 7.55 -9.23
C LEU A 131 -5.58 6.89 -8.17
N PHE A 132 -5.35 7.19 -6.88
CA PHE A 132 -6.20 6.73 -5.78
C PHE A 132 -7.66 7.18 -5.98
N ALA A 133 -7.90 8.46 -6.29
CA ALA A 133 -9.24 9.01 -6.44
C ALA A 133 -10.00 8.32 -7.59
N LEU A 134 -9.38 8.17 -8.76
CA LEU A 134 -9.98 7.45 -9.89
C LEU A 134 -10.22 5.98 -9.57
N ALA A 135 -9.22 5.31 -8.99
CA ALA A 135 -9.33 3.89 -8.63
C ALA A 135 -10.44 3.64 -7.61
N ALA A 136 -10.56 4.48 -6.56
CA ALA A 136 -11.60 4.35 -5.54
C ALA A 136 -13.02 4.45 -6.11
N GLU A 137 -13.22 5.23 -7.16
CA GLU A 137 -14.50 5.34 -7.88
C GLU A 137 -14.76 4.09 -8.71
N ILE A 138 -13.82 3.68 -9.58
CA ILE A 138 -13.99 2.57 -10.52
C ILE A 138 -14.11 1.22 -9.81
N LEU A 139 -13.35 1.01 -8.73
CA LEU A 139 -13.38 -0.23 -7.94
C LEU A 139 -14.72 -0.49 -7.23
N ARG A 140 -15.64 0.48 -7.20
CA ARG A 140 -17.02 0.26 -6.73
C ARG A 140 -17.76 -0.73 -7.62
N SER A 141 -17.51 -0.74 -8.92
CA SER A 141 -18.03 -1.73 -9.85
C SER A 141 -17.42 -3.11 -9.59
N PRO A 142 -18.24 -4.16 -9.29
CA PRO A 142 -17.72 -5.50 -9.02
C PRO A 142 -16.92 -6.10 -10.17
N LYS A 143 -17.36 -5.82 -11.40
CA LYS A 143 -16.72 -6.33 -12.63
C LYS A 143 -15.34 -5.67 -12.83
N LEU A 144 -15.29 -4.34 -12.72
CA LEU A 144 -14.06 -3.58 -12.94
C LEU A 144 -13.04 -3.77 -11.80
N CYS A 145 -13.53 -3.91 -10.56
CA CYS A 145 -12.69 -4.29 -9.42
C CYS A 145 -11.98 -5.64 -9.68
N ASN A 146 -12.74 -6.65 -10.09
CA ASN A 146 -12.16 -7.96 -10.42
C ASN A 146 -11.19 -7.86 -11.60
N TRP A 147 -11.49 -7.05 -12.63
CA TRP A 147 -10.61 -6.83 -13.77
C TRP A 147 -9.26 -6.21 -13.35
N ILE A 148 -9.28 -5.08 -12.62
CA ILE A 148 -8.06 -4.39 -12.20
C ILE A 148 -7.21 -5.30 -11.29
N ILE A 149 -7.84 -5.98 -10.31
CA ILE A 149 -7.14 -6.91 -9.44
C ILE A 149 -6.52 -8.07 -10.25
N THR A 150 -7.27 -8.63 -11.20
CA THR A 150 -6.75 -9.71 -12.06
C THR A 150 -5.56 -9.25 -12.89
N SER A 151 -5.61 -8.05 -13.47
CA SER A 151 -4.49 -7.47 -14.22
C SER A 151 -3.24 -7.33 -13.35
N PHE A 152 -3.38 -6.81 -12.13
CA PHE A 152 -2.29 -6.71 -11.17
C PHE A 152 -1.73 -8.09 -10.78
N LEU A 153 -2.59 -9.08 -10.50
CA LEU A 153 -2.16 -10.42 -10.10
C LEU A 153 -1.44 -11.18 -11.21
N LEU A 154 -1.89 -11.04 -12.46
CA LEU A 154 -1.20 -11.63 -13.61
C LEU A 154 0.20 -11.02 -13.79
N THR A 155 0.31 -9.72 -13.64
CA THR A 155 1.62 -9.03 -13.67
C THR A 155 2.53 -9.51 -12.55
N ALA A 156 2.00 -9.61 -11.33
CA ALA A 156 2.75 -10.10 -10.18
C ALA A 156 3.22 -11.55 -10.38
N LEU A 157 2.42 -12.40 -11.03
CA LEU A 157 2.83 -13.76 -11.38
C LEU A 157 4.01 -13.77 -12.36
N VAL A 158 4.01 -12.91 -13.38
CA VAL A 158 5.15 -12.78 -14.31
C VAL A 158 6.40 -12.30 -13.56
N VAL A 159 6.26 -11.27 -12.72
CA VAL A 159 7.35 -10.72 -11.91
C VAL A 159 7.92 -11.79 -10.97
N SER A 160 7.07 -12.51 -10.25
CA SER A 160 7.52 -13.54 -9.30
C SER A 160 8.11 -14.77 -9.99
N SER A 161 7.55 -15.18 -11.13
CA SER A 161 8.11 -16.30 -11.92
C SER A 161 9.53 -15.98 -12.42
N TYR A 162 9.77 -14.74 -12.86
CA TYR A 162 11.11 -14.31 -13.22
C TYR A 162 12.06 -14.24 -12.00
N GLY A 163 11.56 -13.78 -10.84
CA GLY A 163 12.32 -13.81 -9.60
C GLY A 163 12.71 -15.24 -9.18
N VAL A 164 11.76 -16.19 -9.23
CA VAL A 164 12.05 -17.60 -8.96
C VAL A 164 13.09 -18.13 -9.96
N ARG A 165 12.98 -17.77 -11.26
CA ARG A 165 13.99 -18.14 -12.25
C ARG A 165 15.39 -17.62 -11.87
N GLN A 166 15.51 -16.40 -11.33
CA GLN A 166 16.81 -15.84 -10.90
C GLN A 166 17.48 -16.67 -9.82
N GLU A 167 16.71 -17.30 -8.91
CA GLU A 167 17.23 -18.18 -7.88
C GLU A 167 17.94 -19.40 -8.46
N PHE A 168 17.29 -20.07 -9.42
CA PHE A 168 17.81 -21.34 -9.96
C PHE A 168 18.88 -21.16 -11.05
N PHE A 169 18.85 -20.08 -11.80
CA PHE A 169 19.77 -19.84 -12.93
C PHE A 169 20.82 -18.75 -12.64
N GLY A 170 20.76 -18.18 -11.43
CA GLY A 170 21.61 -17.06 -11.06
C GLY A 170 21.22 -15.74 -11.72
N VAL A 171 21.70 -14.65 -11.13
CA VAL A 171 21.53 -13.29 -11.65
C VAL A 171 22.73 -12.43 -11.23
N GLN A 172 23.11 -11.47 -12.06
CA GLN A 172 24.13 -10.51 -11.69
C GLN A 172 23.62 -9.63 -10.55
N GLN A 173 24.39 -9.52 -9.47
CA GLN A 173 24.05 -8.61 -8.38
C GLN A 173 24.27 -7.17 -8.84
N LEU A 174 23.25 -6.33 -8.65
CA LEU A 174 23.29 -4.89 -9.02
C LEU A 174 23.92 -4.02 -7.92
N ALA A 175 24.08 -4.56 -6.71
CA ALA A 175 24.68 -3.90 -5.56
C ALA A 175 25.14 -4.93 -4.52
N THR A 176 25.95 -4.51 -3.56
CA THR A 176 26.37 -5.32 -2.40
C THR A 176 25.23 -5.36 -1.37
N TRP A 177 24.31 -6.29 -1.57
CA TRP A 177 23.16 -6.44 -0.65
C TRP A 177 23.42 -7.38 0.53
N ASN A 178 24.45 -8.23 0.43
CA ASN A 178 24.88 -9.11 1.51
C ASN A 178 26.15 -8.52 2.16
N ASP A 179 26.34 -8.84 3.44
CA ASP A 179 27.58 -8.50 4.13
C ASP A 179 28.72 -9.36 3.55
N PRO A 180 29.79 -8.74 3.00
CA PRO A 180 30.92 -9.46 2.44
C PRO A 180 31.63 -10.39 3.43
N ASN A 181 31.49 -10.12 4.74
CA ASN A 181 32.14 -10.88 5.81
C ASN A 181 31.21 -11.95 6.41
N SER A 182 29.96 -12.08 5.92
CA SER A 182 29.03 -13.09 6.41
C SER A 182 29.13 -14.41 5.64
N ALA A 183 28.72 -15.52 6.27
CA ALA A 183 28.58 -16.81 5.60
C ALA A 183 27.62 -16.78 4.40
N LEU A 184 26.76 -15.76 4.33
CA LEU A 184 25.77 -15.55 3.28
C LEU A 184 26.23 -14.54 2.20
N ALA A 185 27.52 -14.19 2.16
CA ALA A 185 28.08 -13.21 1.23
C ALA A 185 27.79 -13.55 -0.26
N ASN A 186 27.80 -14.83 -0.59
CA ASN A 186 27.62 -15.35 -1.95
C ASN A 186 26.17 -15.78 -2.26
N ASP A 187 25.24 -15.64 -1.32
CA ASP A 187 23.86 -16.02 -1.56
C ASP A 187 23.21 -15.10 -2.60
N THR A 188 22.48 -15.73 -3.54
CA THR A 188 21.73 -15.00 -4.56
C THR A 188 20.50 -14.36 -3.92
N ARG A 189 20.37 -13.05 -4.04
CA ARG A 189 19.15 -12.35 -3.66
C ARG A 189 18.39 -11.93 -4.91
N VAL A 190 17.19 -12.49 -5.07
CA VAL A 190 16.37 -12.19 -6.25
C VAL A 190 15.75 -10.80 -6.15
N TYR A 191 15.69 -10.09 -7.28
CA TYR A 191 15.11 -8.75 -7.37
C TYR A 191 14.15 -8.58 -8.55
N SER A 192 14.06 -9.59 -9.42
CA SER A 192 13.20 -9.62 -10.61
C SER A 192 13.39 -8.35 -11.47
N TYR A 193 12.30 -7.75 -11.96
CA TYR A 193 12.33 -6.50 -12.74
C TYR A 193 12.42 -5.23 -11.88
N LEU A 194 12.28 -5.34 -10.57
CA LEU A 194 12.27 -4.19 -9.66
C LEU A 194 13.67 -3.69 -9.29
N GLY A 195 14.72 -4.46 -9.59
CA GLY A 195 16.11 -4.06 -9.41
C GLY A 195 16.58 -3.98 -7.95
N ASN A 196 15.74 -4.37 -6.97
CA ASN A 196 16.09 -4.41 -5.55
C ASN A 196 15.24 -5.46 -4.82
N PRO A 197 15.85 -6.37 -4.01
CA PRO A 197 15.15 -7.41 -3.28
C PRO A 197 14.08 -6.90 -2.30
N ASN A 198 14.34 -5.81 -1.59
CA ASN A 198 13.40 -5.26 -0.63
C ASN A 198 12.16 -4.66 -1.33
N LEU A 199 12.37 -4.02 -2.49
CA LEU A 199 11.27 -3.51 -3.33
C LEU A 199 10.41 -4.66 -3.85
N LEU A 200 11.06 -5.74 -4.32
CA LEU A 200 10.35 -6.94 -4.77
C LEU A 200 9.51 -7.53 -3.64
N GLY A 201 10.08 -7.68 -2.44
CA GLY A 201 9.35 -8.15 -1.26
C GLY A 201 8.13 -7.29 -0.97
N GLY A 202 8.28 -5.95 -0.96
CA GLY A 202 7.17 -5.02 -0.76
C GLY A 202 6.07 -5.11 -1.83
N TYR A 203 6.46 -5.31 -3.10
CA TYR A 203 5.52 -5.49 -4.22
C TYR A 203 4.70 -6.78 -4.11
N LEU A 204 5.32 -7.87 -3.63
CA LEU A 204 4.68 -9.18 -3.54
C LEU A 204 3.68 -9.30 -2.38
N LEU A 205 3.82 -8.53 -1.29
CA LEU A 205 2.90 -8.60 -0.14
C LEU A 205 1.42 -8.38 -0.53
N PRO A 206 1.04 -7.30 -1.23
CA PRO A 206 -0.33 -7.13 -1.72
C PRO A 206 -0.74 -8.18 -2.76
N ALA A 207 0.18 -8.63 -3.60
CA ALA A 207 -0.10 -9.67 -4.58
C ALA A 207 -0.48 -10.99 -3.90
N ILE A 208 0.21 -11.40 -2.84
CA ILE A 208 -0.11 -12.58 -2.05
C ILE A 208 -1.48 -12.42 -1.40
N ALA A 209 -1.74 -11.29 -0.72
CA ALA A 209 -3.02 -11.05 -0.06
C ALA A 209 -4.21 -11.13 -1.02
N LEU A 210 -4.11 -10.45 -2.16
CA LEU A 210 -5.17 -10.43 -3.18
C LEU A 210 -5.30 -11.75 -3.92
N SER A 211 -4.21 -12.52 -4.09
CA SER A 211 -4.26 -13.90 -4.62
C SER A 211 -5.01 -14.84 -3.68
N VAL A 212 -4.80 -14.71 -2.36
CA VAL A 212 -5.59 -15.45 -1.37
C VAL A 212 -7.08 -15.10 -1.50
N ALA A 213 -7.43 -13.82 -1.64
CA ALA A 213 -8.82 -13.42 -1.87
C ALA A 213 -9.40 -14.01 -3.17
N ALA A 214 -8.60 -14.07 -4.23
CA ALA A 214 -9.00 -14.61 -5.53
C ALA A 214 -9.37 -16.11 -5.44
N ILE A 215 -8.71 -16.92 -4.60
CA ILE A 215 -9.07 -18.32 -4.36
C ILE A 215 -10.55 -18.47 -3.96
N PHE A 216 -11.06 -17.55 -3.13
CA PHE A 216 -12.42 -17.59 -2.64
C PHE A 216 -13.44 -16.93 -3.58
N LEU A 217 -13.01 -15.95 -4.39
CA LEU A 217 -13.90 -15.10 -5.18
C LEU A 217 -13.99 -15.51 -6.64
N TRP A 218 -12.92 -16.02 -7.22
CA TRP A 218 -12.95 -16.44 -8.62
C TRP A 218 -13.80 -17.67 -8.82
N ARG A 219 -14.49 -17.73 -9.96
CA ARG A 219 -15.39 -18.81 -10.30
C ARG A 219 -14.68 -19.80 -11.24
N GLY A 220 -14.94 -21.08 -11.02
CA GLY A 220 -14.33 -22.15 -11.81
C GLY A 220 -13.02 -22.68 -11.19
N TRP A 221 -12.74 -23.95 -11.47
CA TRP A 221 -11.60 -24.64 -10.89
C TRP A 221 -10.25 -24.14 -11.45
N ILE A 222 -10.19 -23.82 -12.76
CA ILE A 222 -8.98 -23.32 -13.42
C ILE A 222 -8.53 -21.99 -12.80
N GLN A 223 -9.45 -21.04 -12.62
CA GLN A 223 -9.15 -19.73 -12.03
C GLN A 223 -8.69 -19.88 -10.56
N LYS A 224 -9.32 -20.77 -9.80
CA LYS A 224 -8.90 -21.03 -8.41
C LYS A 224 -7.53 -21.69 -8.33
N THR A 225 -7.25 -22.65 -9.20
CA THR A 225 -5.92 -23.28 -9.29
C THR A 225 -4.87 -22.23 -9.66
N LEU A 226 -5.15 -21.34 -10.61
CA LEU A 226 -4.26 -20.22 -10.94
C LEU A 226 -4.01 -19.31 -9.74
N ALA A 227 -5.05 -18.97 -8.97
CA ALA A 227 -4.89 -18.16 -7.76
C ALA A 227 -4.04 -18.86 -6.68
N ILE A 228 -4.17 -20.18 -6.53
CA ILE A 228 -3.30 -20.99 -5.64
C ILE A 228 -1.85 -20.96 -6.13
N ILE A 229 -1.63 -21.15 -7.42
CA ILE A 229 -0.29 -21.03 -8.03
C ILE A 229 0.30 -19.63 -7.78
N MET A 230 -0.50 -18.57 -7.94
CA MET A 230 -0.06 -17.20 -7.65
C MET A 230 0.37 -17.05 -6.19
N VAL A 231 -0.38 -17.59 -5.23
CA VAL A 231 0.02 -17.57 -3.80
C VAL A 231 1.35 -18.28 -3.62
N MET A 232 1.51 -19.48 -4.17
CA MET A 232 2.73 -20.26 -4.01
C MET A 232 3.94 -19.59 -4.64
N VAL A 233 3.84 -19.14 -5.91
CA VAL A 233 4.95 -18.55 -6.65
C VAL A 233 5.35 -17.19 -6.07
N ASN A 234 4.37 -16.33 -5.72
CA ASN A 234 4.64 -15.05 -5.08
C ASN A 234 5.30 -15.23 -3.71
N SER A 235 4.84 -16.20 -2.90
CA SER A 235 5.43 -16.47 -1.58
C SER A 235 6.83 -17.07 -1.67
N ALA A 236 7.07 -18.00 -2.60
CA ALA A 236 8.40 -18.53 -2.87
C ALA A 236 9.36 -17.43 -3.35
N CYS A 237 8.93 -16.59 -4.28
CA CYS A 237 9.73 -15.47 -4.75
C CYS A 237 10.04 -14.49 -3.62
N LEU A 238 9.07 -14.16 -2.76
CA LEU A 238 9.29 -13.30 -1.59
C LEU A 238 10.33 -13.91 -0.65
N TYR A 239 10.28 -15.22 -0.40
CA TYR A 239 11.29 -15.93 0.40
C TYR A 239 12.69 -15.77 -0.21
N PHE A 240 12.85 -15.99 -1.51
CA PHE A 240 14.14 -15.87 -2.23
C PHE A 240 14.66 -14.42 -2.36
N THR A 241 13.84 -13.38 -2.05
CA THR A 241 14.37 -12.01 -1.94
C THR A 241 15.40 -11.88 -0.82
N ASP A 242 15.35 -12.79 0.15
CA ASP A 242 16.18 -12.76 1.35
C ASP A 242 16.07 -11.43 2.12
N SER A 243 14.93 -10.79 2.00
CA SER A 243 14.60 -9.53 2.67
C SER A 243 14.00 -9.78 4.05
N ARG A 244 14.80 -9.56 5.10
CA ARG A 244 14.34 -9.69 6.51
C ARG A 244 13.07 -8.88 6.78
N GLY A 245 13.01 -7.65 6.27
CA GLY A 245 11.83 -6.78 6.41
C GLY A 245 10.60 -7.37 5.73
N ALA A 246 10.75 -7.94 4.52
CA ALA A 246 9.65 -8.57 3.79
C ALA A 246 9.17 -9.87 4.47
N TRP A 247 10.08 -10.66 5.04
CA TRP A 247 9.71 -11.88 5.80
C TRP A 247 8.88 -11.55 7.05
N LEU A 248 9.31 -10.54 7.81
CA LEU A 248 8.54 -10.08 8.98
C LEU A 248 7.18 -9.49 8.55
N ALA A 249 7.14 -8.72 7.47
CA ALA A 249 5.90 -8.18 6.92
C ALA A 249 4.97 -9.29 6.39
N MET A 250 5.52 -10.37 5.83
CA MET A 250 4.74 -11.56 5.44
C MET A 250 4.15 -12.28 6.67
N ALA A 251 4.88 -12.35 7.78
CA ALA A 251 4.32 -12.89 9.03
C ALA A 251 3.16 -12.04 9.54
N VAL A 252 3.27 -10.70 9.47
CA VAL A 252 2.17 -9.78 9.78
C VAL A 252 1.00 -10.00 8.82
N LEU A 253 1.26 -10.13 7.51
CA LEU A 253 0.23 -10.41 6.50
C LEU A 253 -0.55 -11.68 6.84
N ILE A 254 0.14 -12.78 7.11
CA ILE A 254 -0.47 -14.07 7.46
C ILE A 254 -1.29 -13.92 8.75
N GLY A 255 -0.70 -13.29 9.79
CA GLY A 255 -1.38 -13.07 11.06
C GLY A 255 -2.68 -12.29 10.91
N VAL A 256 -2.63 -11.17 10.18
CA VAL A 256 -3.82 -10.32 9.94
C VAL A 256 -4.86 -11.05 9.08
N LEU A 257 -4.45 -11.76 8.00
CA LEU A 257 -5.36 -12.57 7.19
C LEU A 257 -6.06 -13.64 8.04
N LEU A 258 -5.34 -14.38 8.87
CA LEU A 258 -5.92 -15.41 9.74
C LEU A 258 -6.93 -14.82 10.73
N LEU A 259 -6.59 -13.70 11.37
CA LEU A 259 -7.49 -13.02 12.30
C LEU A 259 -8.77 -12.52 11.61
N LEU A 260 -8.63 -11.91 10.41
CA LEU A 260 -9.76 -11.38 9.66
C LEU A 260 -10.62 -12.50 9.06
N PHE A 261 -10.02 -13.58 8.55
CA PHE A 261 -10.76 -14.76 8.09
C PHE A 261 -11.48 -15.47 9.25
N TYR A 262 -10.81 -15.61 10.40
CA TYR A 262 -11.46 -16.13 11.59
C TYR A 262 -12.65 -15.26 11.98
N ALA A 263 -12.49 -13.94 12.05
CA ALA A 263 -13.59 -13.03 12.34
C ALA A 263 -14.72 -13.12 11.30
N TRP A 264 -14.39 -13.36 10.02
CA TRP A 264 -15.35 -13.51 8.94
C TRP A 264 -16.22 -14.76 9.07
N TRP A 265 -15.62 -15.91 9.42
CA TRP A 265 -16.31 -17.20 9.48
C TRP A 265 -16.66 -17.70 10.88
N ARG A 266 -16.27 -17.01 11.93
CA ARG A 266 -16.42 -17.45 13.32
C ARG A 266 -17.84 -17.95 13.65
N GLU A 267 -18.88 -17.27 13.19
CA GLU A 267 -20.27 -17.61 13.49
C GLU A 267 -20.74 -18.95 12.87
N TYR A 268 -20.04 -19.41 11.83
CA TYR A 268 -20.31 -20.67 11.15
C TYR A 268 -19.51 -21.86 11.72
N LEU A 269 -18.57 -21.58 12.61
CA LEU A 269 -17.73 -22.62 13.20
C LEU A 269 -18.40 -23.26 14.41
N PRO A 270 -18.25 -24.59 14.63
CA PRO A 270 -18.59 -25.26 15.88
C PRO A 270 -17.89 -24.61 17.08
N ARG A 271 -18.48 -24.66 18.29
CA ARG A 271 -17.93 -24.01 19.49
C ARG A 271 -16.47 -24.37 19.79
N PHE A 272 -16.08 -25.62 19.56
CA PHE A 272 -14.69 -26.06 19.68
C PHE A 272 -13.75 -25.22 18.81
N TRP A 273 -14.04 -25.07 17.51
CA TRP A 273 -13.23 -24.31 16.58
C TRP A 273 -13.30 -22.79 16.81
N GLN A 274 -14.39 -22.27 17.37
CA GLN A 274 -14.45 -20.87 17.79
C GLN A 274 -13.44 -20.54 18.90
N THR A 275 -13.03 -21.52 19.70
CA THR A 275 -12.07 -21.32 20.79
C THR A 275 -10.67 -21.73 20.40
N TRP A 276 -10.52 -22.85 19.72
CA TRP A 276 -9.23 -23.50 19.52
C TRP A 276 -8.58 -23.26 18.16
N LEU A 277 -9.30 -22.77 17.14
CA LEU A 277 -8.75 -22.58 15.79
C LEU A 277 -7.53 -21.67 15.79
N LEU A 278 -7.61 -20.48 16.37
CA LEU A 278 -6.48 -19.55 16.39
C LEU A 278 -5.29 -20.08 17.22
N PRO A 279 -5.49 -20.56 18.47
CA PRO A 279 -4.38 -21.18 19.23
C PRO A 279 -3.71 -22.32 18.48
N LEU A 280 -4.47 -23.21 17.85
CA LEU A 280 -3.92 -24.34 17.11
C LEU A 280 -3.15 -23.88 15.85
N VAL A 281 -3.72 -22.95 15.07
CA VAL A 281 -3.05 -22.45 13.85
C VAL A 281 -1.79 -21.66 14.21
N PHE A 282 -1.85 -20.74 15.15
CA PHE A 282 -0.66 -19.98 15.57
C PHE A 282 0.37 -20.86 16.27
N GLY A 283 -0.07 -21.82 17.09
CA GLY A 283 0.80 -22.80 17.72
C GLY A 283 1.51 -23.68 16.69
N SER A 284 0.79 -24.18 15.67
CA SER A 284 1.38 -24.97 14.59
C SER A 284 2.37 -24.16 13.77
N LEU A 285 2.03 -22.90 13.40
CA LEU A 285 2.95 -22.02 12.68
C LEU A 285 4.20 -21.71 13.50
N ALA A 286 4.06 -21.42 14.80
CA ALA A 286 5.19 -21.20 15.69
C ALA A 286 6.07 -22.45 15.81
N SER A 287 5.48 -23.63 15.92
CA SER A 287 6.22 -24.90 15.96
C SER A 287 6.98 -25.18 14.65
N ILE A 288 6.34 -24.95 13.49
CA ILE A 288 7.00 -25.08 12.18
C ILE A 288 8.17 -24.10 12.05
N LEU A 289 7.96 -22.84 12.43
CA LEU A 289 9.02 -21.82 12.39
C LEU A 289 10.16 -22.15 13.36
N LEU A 290 9.87 -22.69 14.53
CA LEU A 290 10.88 -23.13 15.49
C LEU A 290 11.71 -24.30 14.93
N VAL A 291 11.05 -25.32 14.35
CA VAL A 291 11.74 -26.44 13.70
C VAL A 291 12.59 -25.93 12.53
N ALA A 292 12.05 -25.06 11.69
CA ALA A 292 12.81 -24.48 10.58
C ALA A 292 14.03 -23.67 11.07
N PHE A 293 13.87 -22.87 12.13
CA PHE A 293 14.95 -22.10 12.75
C PHE A 293 16.07 -23.00 13.30
N ILE A 294 15.71 -24.14 13.90
CA ILE A 294 16.69 -25.10 14.43
C ILE A 294 17.39 -25.86 13.29
N SER A 295 16.63 -26.24 12.26
CA SER A 295 17.12 -27.18 11.21
C SER A 295 17.78 -26.46 10.03
N LEU A 296 17.42 -25.22 9.72
CA LEU A 296 17.91 -24.48 8.56
C LEU A 296 18.89 -23.38 8.98
N GLU A 297 20.18 -23.65 8.82
CA GLU A 297 21.24 -22.72 9.19
C GLU A 297 21.13 -21.33 8.49
N PRO A 298 20.86 -21.24 7.16
CA PRO A 298 20.71 -19.94 6.50
C PRO A 298 19.58 -19.11 7.11
N LEU A 299 18.43 -19.73 7.41
CA LEU A 299 17.31 -19.07 8.06
C LEU A 299 17.67 -18.55 9.46
N ARG A 300 18.37 -19.39 10.24
CA ARG A 300 18.83 -19.02 11.59
C ARG A 300 19.79 -17.83 11.54
N LEU A 301 20.82 -17.88 10.69
CA LEU A 301 21.77 -16.78 10.52
C LEU A 301 21.08 -15.49 10.09
N ARG A 302 20.12 -15.58 9.18
CA ARG A 302 19.38 -14.43 8.69
C ARG A 302 18.46 -13.80 9.74
N LEU A 303 17.78 -14.61 10.54
CA LEU A 303 16.91 -14.14 11.62
C LEU A 303 17.72 -13.56 12.80
N THR A 304 18.84 -14.19 13.18
CA THR A 304 19.70 -13.68 14.26
C THR A 304 20.36 -12.36 13.88
N SER A 305 20.70 -12.16 12.61
CA SER A 305 21.28 -10.90 12.13
C SER A 305 20.34 -9.69 12.26
N ILE A 306 19.03 -9.90 12.45
CA ILE A 306 18.08 -8.80 12.77
C ILE A 306 18.49 -8.11 14.07
N PHE A 307 18.97 -8.85 15.05
CA PHE A 307 19.34 -8.38 16.38
C PHE A 307 20.83 -8.00 16.51
N ALA A 308 21.63 -8.18 15.48
CA ALA A 308 23.07 -7.92 15.51
C ALA A 308 23.43 -6.42 15.56
N GLY A 309 22.45 -5.50 15.50
CA GLY A 309 22.67 -4.07 15.61
C GLY A 309 23.72 -3.57 14.59
N ARG A 310 24.78 -2.88 15.09
CA ARG A 310 25.85 -2.33 14.23
C ARG A 310 26.86 -3.37 13.72
N GLU A 311 26.82 -4.60 14.21
CA GLU A 311 27.68 -5.68 13.74
C GLU A 311 27.24 -6.18 12.35
N ASP A 312 25.94 -6.12 12.02
CA ASP A 312 25.44 -6.39 10.67
C ASP A 312 25.58 -5.12 9.79
N SER A 313 26.22 -5.25 8.65
CA SER A 313 26.50 -4.12 7.74
C SER A 313 25.24 -3.39 7.28
N SER A 314 24.16 -4.10 6.99
CA SER A 314 22.88 -3.53 6.56
C SER A 314 22.16 -2.78 7.69
N ASN A 315 22.21 -3.31 8.91
CA ASN A 315 21.64 -2.62 10.08
C ASN A 315 22.46 -1.39 10.43
N ASN A 316 23.80 -1.50 10.40
CA ASN A 316 24.71 -0.37 10.65
C ASN A 316 24.49 0.74 9.63
N PHE A 317 24.29 0.41 8.35
CA PHE A 317 23.96 1.39 7.32
C PHE A 317 22.67 2.13 7.69
N ARG A 318 21.58 1.41 8.01
CA ARG A 318 20.30 2.04 8.38
C ARG A 318 20.41 2.91 9.61
N ILE A 319 21.13 2.46 10.66
CA ILE A 319 21.33 3.24 11.90
C ILE A 319 21.99 4.59 11.59
N ASN A 320 23.04 4.60 10.76
CA ASN A 320 23.72 5.84 10.37
C ASN A 320 22.80 6.75 9.55
N VAL A 321 21.98 6.20 8.66
CA VAL A 321 20.99 6.98 7.91
C VAL A 321 19.92 7.56 8.84
N TRP A 322 19.43 6.79 9.79
CA TRP A 322 18.44 7.25 10.76
C TRP A 322 18.97 8.36 11.66
N GLU A 323 20.22 8.27 12.11
CA GLU A 323 20.86 9.34 12.87
C GLU A 323 20.96 10.64 12.06
N ALA A 324 21.27 10.57 10.77
CA ALA A 324 21.25 11.73 9.89
C ALA A 324 19.83 12.29 9.71
N CYS A 325 18.83 11.42 9.52
CA CYS A 325 17.44 11.82 9.44
C CYS A 325 16.96 12.52 10.72
N LEU A 326 17.35 12.03 11.90
CA LEU A 326 17.01 12.68 13.16
C LEU A 326 17.61 14.09 13.26
N ARG A 327 18.83 14.32 12.77
CA ARG A 327 19.42 15.67 12.69
C ARG A 327 18.65 16.58 11.73
N ILE A 328 18.22 16.07 10.57
CA ILE A 328 17.37 16.83 9.64
C ILE A 328 16.04 17.20 10.32
N ILE A 329 15.40 16.26 11.05
CA ILE A 329 14.15 16.49 11.77
C ILE A 329 14.31 17.56 12.86
N GLN A 330 15.47 17.62 13.55
CA GLN A 330 15.75 18.66 14.54
C GLN A 330 15.78 20.06 13.93
N ASP A 331 16.30 20.19 12.70
CA ASP A 331 16.38 21.48 12.00
C ASP A 331 15.04 21.84 11.31
N TYR A 332 14.24 20.84 10.88
CA TYR A 332 12.99 21.04 10.14
C TYR A 332 11.79 20.29 10.78
N PRO A 333 11.44 20.53 12.06
CA PRO A 333 10.53 19.64 12.79
C PRO A 333 9.08 19.73 12.35
N LEU A 334 8.57 20.91 11.96
CA LEU A 334 7.14 21.12 11.77
C LEU A 334 6.64 20.69 10.40
N ILE A 335 7.29 21.12 9.33
CA ILE A 335 6.88 20.96 7.94
C ILE A 335 7.89 20.25 7.05
N GLY A 336 9.05 19.86 7.62
CA GLY A 336 10.08 19.12 6.93
C GLY A 336 10.81 19.88 5.82
N ILE A 337 11.49 19.13 4.94
CA ILE A 337 12.30 19.67 3.83
C ILE A 337 11.56 19.71 2.49
N GLY A 338 10.30 19.29 2.44
CA GLY A 338 9.52 19.09 1.23
C GLY A 338 9.47 17.63 0.77
N PRO A 339 8.38 17.23 0.10
CA PRO A 339 8.15 15.84 -0.30
C PRO A 339 9.08 15.39 -1.43
N GLY A 340 9.43 14.12 -1.42
CA GLY A 340 10.08 13.40 -2.50
C GLY A 340 11.59 13.24 -2.37
N ASN A 341 12.09 12.18 -3.01
CA ASN A 341 13.49 11.77 -2.95
C ASN A 341 14.46 12.83 -3.45
N ASP A 342 14.07 13.67 -4.39
CA ASP A 342 14.95 14.74 -4.91
C ASP A 342 15.27 15.76 -3.82
N ALA A 343 14.30 16.10 -2.96
CA ALA A 343 14.51 16.98 -1.82
C ALA A 343 15.40 16.30 -0.78
N PHE A 344 15.16 15.02 -0.48
CA PHE A 344 16.01 14.23 0.41
C PHE A 344 17.46 14.19 -0.09
N ASN A 345 17.68 13.86 -1.34
CA ASN A 345 19.02 13.72 -1.93
C ASN A 345 19.82 15.04 -1.96
N GLN A 346 19.17 16.20 -1.95
CA GLN A 346 19.85 17.50 -1.88
C GLN A 346 20.20 17.94 -0.44
N ILE A 347 19.41 17.50 0.54
CA ILE A 347 19.58 17.90 1.94
C ILE A 347 20.42 16.88 2.73
N TYR A 348 20.14 15.57 2.56
CA TYR A 348 20.77 14.48 3.29
C TYR A 348 22.31 14.53 3.30
N PRO A 349 23.05 14.86 2.19
CA PRO A 349 24.50 14.94 2.18
C PRO A 349 25.12 15.90 3.20
N ARG A 350 24.36 16.88 3.69
CA ARG A 350 24.82 17.85 4.69
C ARG A 350 24.84 17.29 6.12
N TYR A 351 24.11 16.18 6.34
CA TYR A 351 23.90 15.57 7.65
C TYR A 351 24.48 14.17 7.77
N MET A 352 24.77 13.51 6.63
CA MET A 352 25.26 12.15 6.59
C MET A 352 26.70 12.04 7.07
N ASN A 353 27.07 10.86 7.55
CA ASN A 353 28.46 10.44 7.57
C ASN A 353 28.87 10.03 6.13
N SER A 354 29.99 10.53 5.64
CA SER A 354 30.49 10.38 4.25
C SER A 354 30.55 8.93 3.74
N ARG A 355 30.61 7.94 4.63
CA ARG A 355 30.63 6.52 4.31
C ARG A 355 29.25 5.92 4.00
N TYR A 356 28.16 6.68 4.24
CA TYR A 356 26.79 6.15 4.17
C TYR A 356 25.88 7.00 3.26
N PRO A 357 26.20 7.10 1.94
CA PRO A 357 25.32 7.77 0.99
C PRO A 357 24.00 6.98 0.87
N ALA A 358 22.86 7.64 1.01
CA ALA A 358 21.54 7.01 1.00
C ALA A 358 20.61 7.71 0.02
N LEU A 359 19.72 6.93 -0.62
CA LEU A 359 18.73 7.43 -1.55
C LEU A 359 17.37 7.74 -0.87
N SER A 360 17.19 7.29 0.38
CA SER A 360 15.95 7.44 1.15
C SER A 360 16.24 7.23 2.64
N ALA A 361 15.27 7.46 3.50
CA ALA A 361 15.42 7.31 4.95
C ALA A 361 15.45 5.85 5.45
N TYR A 362 15.23 4.85 4.59
CA TYR A 362 15.08 3.44 4.97
C TYR A 362 14.08 3.19 6.10
N SER A 363 13.11 4.07 6.20
CA SER A 363 11.90 3.95 7.01
C SER A 363 10.87 4.94 6.47
N VAL A 364 9.71 4.45 6.08
CA VAL A 364 8.60 5.28 5.59
C VAL A 364 8.19 6.32 6.64
N TYR A 365 8.22 5.94 7.90
CA TYR A 365 7.82 6.83 9.00
C TYR A 365 8.81 7.98 9.20
N LEU A 366 10.10 7.68 9.20
CA LEU A 366 11.14 8.72 9.26
C LEU A 366 11.12 9.58 7.99
N GLU A 367 10.91 8.99 6.83
CA GLU A 367 10.81 9.73 5.57
C GLU A 367 9.67 10.75 5.61
N HIS A 368 8.48 10.37 6.08
CA HIS A 368 7.37 11.32 6.23
C HIS A 368 7.67 12.45 7.22
N ILE A 369 8.42 12.18 8.32
CA ILE A 369 8.82 13.25 9.23
C ILE A 369 9.88 14.14 8.58
N VAL A 370 10.85 13.57 7.88
CA VAL A 370 11.87 14.36 7.16
C VAL A 370 11.24 15.23 6.08
N GLU A 371 10.34 14.65 5.27
CA GLU A 371 9.73 15.34 4.13
C GLU A 371 8.70 16.40 4.53
N MET A 372 7.82 16.09 5.50
CA MET A 372 6.65 16.92 5.83
C MET A 372 6.53 17.25 7.32
N GLY A 373 7.58 17.00 8.09
CA GLY A 373 7.63 17.26 9.53
C GLY A 373 6.63 16.42 10.34
N TYR A 374 6.52 16.76 11.63
CA TYR A 374 5.57 16.11 12.52
C TYR A 374 4.11 16.34 12.11
N ILE A 375 3.78 17.45 11.43
CA ILE A 375 2.42 17.73 10.95
C ILE A 375 2.05 16.73 9.84
N GLY A 376 2.92 16.52 8.85
CA GLY A 376 2.69 15.56 7.78
C GLY A 376 2.65 14.13 8.28
N PHE A 377 3.54 13.77 9.19
CA PHE A 377 3.55 12.47 9.84
C PHE A 377 2.27 12.21 10.63
N GLY A 378 1.80 13.19 11.42
CA GLY A 378 0.53 13.10 12.15
C GLY A 378 -0.66 12.89 11.21
N CYS A 379 -0.69 13.60 10.08
CA CYS A 379 -1.71 13.43 9.04
C CYS A 379 -1.67 12.02 8.42
N PHE A 380 -0.47 11.51 8.13
CA PHE A 380 -0.28 10.16 7.60
C PHE A 380 -0.74 9.07 8.58
N VAL A 381 -0.37 9.16 9.86
CA VAL A 381 -0.83 8.22 10.89
C VAL A 381 -2.35 8.29 11.04
N TRP A 382 -2.93 9.48 10.96
CA TRP A 382 -4.38 9.65 11.00
C TRP A 382 -5.06 9.03 9.78
N LEU A 383 -4.49 9.18 8.58
CA LEU A 383 -4.96 8.50 7.37
C LEU A 383 -4.97 6.98 7.55
N LEU A 384 -3.90 6.39 8.11
CA LEU A 384 -3.85 4.96 8.40
C LEU A 384 -4.94 4.55 9.41
N ALA A 385 -5.07 5.28 10.52
CA ALA A 385 -6.06 4.97 11.56
C ALA A 385 -7.50 5.01 11.02
N VAL A 386 -7.83 6.02 10.21
CA VAL A 386 -9.15 6.14 9.57
C VAL A 386 -9.36 5.03 8.55
N THR A 387 -8.34 4.70 7.74
CA THR A 387 -8.41 3.63 6.75
C THR A 387 -8.71 2.29 7.40
N PHE A 388 -7.98 1.91 8.45
CA PHE A 388 -8.23 0.68 9.20
C PHE A 388 -9.60 0.67 9.90
N ASN A 389 -9.96 1.76 10.57
CA ASN A 389 -11.25 1.85 11.26
C ASN A 389 -12.43 1.70 10.29
N HIS A 390 -12.37 2.38 9.12
CA HIS A 390 -13.41 2.26 8.10
C HIS A 390 -13.39 0.89 7.44
N GLY A 391 -12.21 0.37 7.10
CA GLY A 391 -12.06 -0.97 6.53
C GLY A 391 -12.71 -2.04 7.41
N ILE A 392 -12.40 -2.06 8.71
CA ILE A 392 -12.95 -3.03 9.66
C ILE A 392 -14.47 -2.87 9.82
N ARG A 393 -14.98 -1.63 9.90
CA ARG A 393 -16.43 -1.38 10.01
C ARG A 393 -17.18 -1.84 8.76
N GLN A 394 -16.68 -1.54 7.58
CA GLN A 394 -17.29 -1.99 6.33
C GLN A 394 -17.20 -3.53 6.16
N LEU A 395 -16.08 -4.12 6.61
CA LEU A 395 -15.92 -5.58 6.61
C LEU A 395 -16.97 -6.25 7.50
N ALA A 396 -17.20 -5.74 8.71
CA ALA A 396 -18.24 -6.25 9.61
C ALA A 396 -19.64 -6.14 8.98
N ARG A 397 -19.95 -5.03 8.30
CA ARG A 397 -21.22 -4.84 7.58
C ARG A 397 -21.39 -5.83 6.43
N LEU A 398 -20.35 -6.01 5.60
CA LEU A 398 -20.38 -6.93 4.48
C LEU A 398 -20.52 -8.38 4.95
N ARG A 399 -19.93 -8.72 6.09
CA ARG A 399 -20.11 -10.02 6.75
C ARG A 399 -21.58 -10.25 7.12
N THR A 400 -22.20 -9.29 7.79
CA THR A 400 -23.63 -9.39 8.18
C THR A 400 -24.53 -9.53 6.95
N LYS A 401 -24.21 -8.86 5.84
CA LYS A 401 -24.92 -8.98 4.55
C LYS A 401 -24.52 -10.22 3.74
N GLN A 402 -23.62 -11.06 4.24
CA GLN A 402 -23.04 -12.22 3.54
C GLN A 402 -22.47 -11.90 2.14
N ASN A 403 -22.01 -10.67 1.95
CA ASN A 403 -21.48 -10.23 0.67
C ASN A 403 -20.01 -10.66 0.51
N LYS A 404 -19.79 -11.73 -0.25
CA LYS A 404 -18.48 -12.34 -0.48
C LYS A 404 -17.40 -11.34 -0.96
N ARG A 405 -17.76 -10.22 -1.59
CA ARG A 405 -16.81 -9.18 -1.99
C ARG A 405 -16.00 -8.62 -0.79
N GLY A 406 -16.52 -8.76 0.43
CA GLY A 406 -15.79 -8.42 1.66
C GLY A 406 -14.43 -9.13 1.78
N ILE A 407 -14.22 -10.24 1.06
CA ILE A 407 -12.92 -10.94 1.04
C ILE A 407 -11.83 -10.10 0.33
N TYR A 408 -12.16 -9.33 -0.72
CA TYR A 408 -11.20 -8.36 -1.28
C TYR A 408 -10.88 -7.24 -0.29
N LEU A 409 -11.89 -6.74 0.43
CA LEU A 409 -11.67 -5.74 1.49
C LEU A 409 -10.76 -6.29 2.61
N LEU A 410 -11.00 -7.53 3.05
CA LEU A 410 -10.17 -8.22 4.03
C LEU A 410 -8.71 -8.31 3.57
N ALA A 411 -8.48 -8.75 2.33
CA ALA A 411 -7.15 -8.84 1.75
C ALA A 411 -6.47 -7.46 1.64
N ALA A 412 -7.20 -6.42 1.25
CA ALA A 412 -6.68 -5.06 1.17
C ALA A 412 -6.28 -4.52 2.56
N ILE A 413 -7.08 -4.78 3.60
CA ILE A 413 -6.72 -4.42 4.99
C ILE A 413 -5.43 -5.12 5.42
N ALA A 414 -5.31 -6.42 5.16
CA ALA A 414 -4.11 -7.18 5.51
C ALA A 414 -2.87 -6.73 4.71
N ALA A 415 -3.02 -6.44 3.42
CA ALA A 415 -1.97 -5.88 2.57
C ALA A 415 -1.51 -4.51 3.08
N THR A 416 -2.45 -3.62 3.46
CA THR A 416 -2.12 -2.31 4.04
C THR A 416 -1.33 -2.46 5.35
N ALA A 417 -1.75 -3.38 6.22
CA ALA A 417 -1.06 -3.64 7.49
C ALA A 417 0.37 -4.17 7.28
N SER A 418 0.54 -5.10 6.33
CA SER A 418 1.87 -5.67 6.04
C SER A 418 2.81 -4.67 5.38
N LEU A 419 2.32 -3.84 4.44
CA LEU A 419 3.12 -2.76 3.85
C LEU A 419 3.49 -1.69 4.87
N ALA A 420 2.55 -1.29 5.73
CA ALA A 420 2.82 -0.35 6.81
C ALA A 420 3.89 -0.91 7.76
N PHE A 421 3.84 -2.20 8.09
CA PHE A 421 4.86 -2.86 8.90
C PHE A 421 6.22 -2.92 8.18
N HIS A 422 6.26 -3.27 6.90
CA HIS A 422 7.49 -3.26 6.10
C HIS A 422 8.13 -1.87 6.08
N GLY A 423 7.31 -0.83 6.05
CA GLY A 423 7.73 0.57 6.08
C GLY A 423 8.48 1.01 7.35
N PHE A 424 8.49 0.22 8.44
CA PHE A 424 9.33 0.54 9.61
C PHE A 424 10.82 0.41 9.31
N VAL A 425 11.19 -0.57 8.48
CA VAL A 425 12.59 -0.95 8.26
C VAL A 425 13.07 -0.73 6.83
N ASP A 426 12.21 -0.24 5.94
CA ASP A 426 12.58 0.12 4.57
C ASP A 426 11.63 1.17 3.98
N THR A 427 12.13 1.99 3.06
CA THR A 427 11.31 2.98 2.34
C THR A 427 10.92 2.42 0.97
N VAL A 428 10.14 1.35 0.95
CA VAL A 428 9.75 0.69 -0.30
C VAL A 428 8.86 1.57 -1.18
N TRP A 429 8.18 2.56 -0.60
CA TRP A 429 7.19 3.40 -1.32
C TRP A 429 7.80 4.51 -2.19
N TYR A 430 9.10 4.79 -2.07
CA TYR A 430 9.72 5.81 -2.93
C TYR A 430 9.72 5.41 -4.42
N ARG A 431 9.58 4.12 -4.72
CA ARG A 431 9.50 3.64 -6.10
C ARG A 431 8.07 3.61 -6.61
N PRO A 432 7.81 4.14 -7.82
CA PRO A 432 6.47 4.19 -8.41
C PRO A 432 5.77 2.83 -8.48
N GLN A 433 6.51 1.75 -8.70
CA GLN A 433 6.00 0.40 -8.79
C GLN A 433 5.27 -0.04 -7.51
N ILE A 434 5.78 0.37 -6.34
CA ILE A 434 5.19 0.00 -5.06
C ILE A 434 4.20 1.08 -4.62
N ASN A 435 4.50 2.35 -4.86
CA ASN A 435 3.63 3.46 -4.48
C ASN A 435 2.25 3.35 -5.17
N THR A 436 2.22 3.02 -6.47
CA THR A 436 0.94 2.77 -7.16
C THR A 436 0.14 1.64 -6.53
N VAL A 437 0.80 0.55 -6.10
CA VAL A 437 0.14 -0.58 -5.42
C VAL A 437 -0.33 -0.19 -4.02
N TRP A 438 0.43 0.62 -3.29
CA TRP A 438 -0.01 1.19 -2.02
C TRP A 438 -1.33 1.94 -2.17
N TRP A 439 -1.42 2.85 -3.13
CA TRP A 439 -2.66 3.61 -3.37
C TRP A 439 -3.78 2.73 -3.94
N LEU A 440 -3.48 1.64 -4.65
CA LEU A 440 -4.49 0.66 -5.06
C LEU A 440 -5.15 -0.01 -3.85
N VAL A 441 -4.37 -0.50 -2.87
CA VAL A 441 -4.98 -1.19 -1.71
C VAL A 441 -5.80 -0.23 -0.85
N LEU A 442 -5.38 1.03 -0.71
CA LEU A 442 -6.19 2.07 -0.07
C LEU A 442 -7.47 2.37 -0.86
N ALA A 443 -7.38 2.43 -2.19
CA ALA A 443 -8.54 2.63 -3.07
C ALA A 443 -9.54 1.47 -2.98
N ILE A 444 -9.06 0.22 -2.87
CA ILE A 444 -9.93 -0.93 -2.61
C ILE A 444 -10.70 -0.71 -1.30
N ILE A 445 -10.03 -0.34 -0.21
CA ILE A 445 -10.70 -0.09 1.07
C ILE A 445 -11.72 1.05 0.94
N ALA A 446 -11.36 2.15 0.30
CA ALA A 446 -12.24 3.31 0.09
C ALA A 446 -13.47 2.97 -0.77
N SER A 447 -13.33 2.08 -1.77
CA SER A 447 -14.41 1.72 -2.69
C SER A 447 -15.58 0.99 -2.02
N PHE A 448 -15.33 0.35 -0.87
CA PHE A 448 -16.37 -0.34 -0.08
C PHE A 448 -17.14 0.57 0.88
N TYR A 449 -16.77 1.84 0.94
CA TYR A 449 -17.46 2.78 1.82
C TYR A 449 -18.91 3.00 1.36
N GLU A 450 -19.86 2.80 2.26
CA GLU A 450 -21.25 3.23 2.17
C GLU A 450 -21.60 3.99 3.45
N ASP A 451 -22.36 5.08 3.32
CA ASP A 451 -22.86 5.79 4.48
C ASP A 451 -23.73 4.82 5.32
N LEU A 452 -23.45 4.76 6.61
CA LEU A 452 -24.33 4.07 7.53
C LEU A 452 -25.63 4.88 7.58
N PRO A 453 -26.81 4.24 7.39
CA PRO A 453 -28.06 4.92 7.67
C PRO A 453 -28.01 5.46 9.10
N ALA A 454 -28.48 6.68 9.30
CA ALA A 454 -28.64 7.23 10.64
C ALA A 454 -29.45 6.18 11.43
N ILE A 455 -28.89 5.68 12.53
CA ILE A 455 -29.67 4.87 13.47
C ILE A 455 -30.70 5.87 13.99
N ASP A 456 -31.95 5.71 13.56
CA ASP A 456 -33.07 6.48 14.07
C ASP A 456 -33.02 6.37 15.59
N SER A 457 -32.80 7.53 16.24
CA SER A 457 -32.81 7.67 17.69
C SER A 457 -34.23 7.56 18.27
N ASP A 458 -35.18 7.09 17.48
CA ASP A 458 -36.61 7.04 17.85
C ASP A 458 -37.04 5.73 18.56
N TYR A 459 -36.10 4.81 18.86
CA TYR A 459 -36.40 3.72 19.80
C TYR A 459 -35.93 4.07 21.22
N ARG A 460 -36.43 5.18 21.76
CA ARG A 460 -36.59 5.42 23.19
C ARG A 460 -38.02 5.91 23.42
N GLY A 461 -38.92 4.99 23.44
CA GLY A 461 -40.21 5.06 24.06
C GLY A 461 -40.27 3.98 25.11
#